data_c9cfb403fadac23c027c51e9b2f64afc
#
_entry.id   c9cfb403fadac23c027c51e9b2f64afc
#
_cell.length_a   1.000
_cell.length_b   1.000
_cell.length_c   1.000
_cell.angle_alpha   90.00
_cell.angle_beta   90.00
_cell.angle_gamma   90.00
#
_symmetry.space_group_name_H-M   'P 1'
#
loop_
_entity.id
_entity.type
_entity.pdbx_description
1 polymer ?
#
loop_
_entity_poly.entity_id
_entity_poly.type
_entity_poly.pdbx_seq_one_letter_code
_entity_poly.pdbx_strand_id
1 'polypeptide(L)'
;MTTRTVSPRDLKNLLHDGAEIALLDVREEGQFGEGHLLFATPLPYSKLETSITPLVPRKSARIVLCDDGDGVAQKAAARLNAIGYSDVSVLAGGNAAWAAAGYAIFKGVNVPSKLFGELVEHVYGTPHITVTQLAEMKKANEDFVIVD
;
A
#
# COMPACT_ATOMS: atom_id res chain seq x y z
N MET A 1 -27.67 4.66 -3.59
CA MET A 1 -26.76 4.92 -4.74
C MET A 1 -25.91 3.70 -4.94
N THR A 2 -25.78 3.21 -6.18
CA THR A 2 -24.95 2.05 -6.50
C THR A 2 -23.48 2.50 -6.46
N THR A 3 -22.65 1.81 -5.68
CA THR A 3 -21.21 2.10 -5.60
C THR A 3 -20.55 1.74 -6.94
N ARG A 4 -19.76 2.66 -7.50
CA ARG A 4 -19.00 2.41 -8.73
C ARG A 4 -17.93 1.36 -8.46
N THR A 5 -17.76 0.41 -9.35
CA THR A 5 -16.73 -0.64 -9.27
C THR A 5 -15.73 -0.49 -10.41
N VAL A 6 -14.51 -0.91 -10.16
CA VAL A 6 -13.42 -0.98 -11.14
C VAL A 6 -12.88 -2.41 -11.20
N SER A 7 -12.65 -2.94 -12.39
CA SER A 7 -12.05 -4.27 -12.54
C SER A 7 -10.56 -4.25 -12.18
N PRO A 8 -9.94 -5.41 -11.85
CA PRO A 8 -8.49 -5.48 -11.64
C PRO A 8 -7.68 -4.95 -12.82
N ARG A 9 -8.11 -5.24 -14.05
CA ARG A 9 -7.44 -4.75 -15.27
C ARG A 9 -7.54 -3.23 -15.40
N ASP A 10 -8.71 -2.67 -15.15
CA ASP A 10 -8.91 -1.22 -15.24
C ASP A 10 -8.15 -0.51 -14.12
N LEU A 11 -8.15 -1.06 -12.90
CA LEU A 11 -7.31 -0.51 -11.82
C LEU A 11 -5.83 -0.54 -12.21
N LYS A 12 -5.34 -1.63 -12.82
CA LYS A 12 -3.96 -1.69 -13.30
C LYS A 12 -3.65 -0.55 -14.29
N ASN A 13 -4.57 -0.25 -15.20
CA ASN A 13 -4.43 0.88 -16.13
C ASN A 13 -4.45 2.23 -15.40
N LEU A 14 -5.38 2.42 -14.46
CA LEU A 14 -5.49 3.65 -13.66
C LEU A 14 -4.23 3.94 -12.83
N LEU A 15 -3.55 2.90 -12.34
CA LEU A 15 -2.28 3.04 -11.59
C LEU A 15 -1.10 3.48 -12.47
N HIS A 16 -1.26 3.45 -13.80
CA HIS A 16 -0.19 3.79 -14.75
C HIS A 16 -0.57 4.89 -15.76
N ASP A 17 -1.72 5.54 -15.57
CA ASP A 17 -2.19 6.60 -16.48
C ASP A 17 -1.56 7.98 -16.20
N GLY A 18 -0.72 8.07 -15.17
CA GLY A 18 -0.03 9.32 -14.78
C GLY A 18 -0.93 10.32 -14.05
N ALA A 19 -2.21 10.02 -13.85
CA ALA A 19 -3.11 10.87 -13.08
C ALA A 19 -3.09 10.50 -11.59
N GLU A 20 -3.47 11.45 -10.73
CA GLU A 20 -3.55 11.22 -9.29
C GLU A 20 -4.60 10.17 -8.95
N ILE A 21 -4.22 9.25 -8.07
CA ILE A 21 -5.09 8.21 -7.52
C ILE A 21 -4.72 7.92 -6.07
N ALA A 22 -5.71 7.76 -5.21
CA ALA A 22 -5.56 7.19 -3.88
C ALA A 22 -6.10 5.76 -3.88
N LEU A 23 -5.22 4.77 -3.83
CA LEU A 23 -5.58 3.37 -3.66
C LEU A 23 -5.51 3.06 -2.16
N LEU A 24 -6.67 2.75 -1.55
CA LEU A 24 -6.80 2.60 -0.11
C LEU A 24 -7.32 1.20 0.24
N ASP A 25 -6.60 0.51 1.11
CA ASP A 25 -7.04 -0.77 1.66
C ASP A 25 -7.80 -0.53 2.96
N VAL A 26 -9.07 -0.89 2.98
CA VAL A 26 -9.98 -0.61 4.11
C VAL A 26 -10.08 -1.73 5.13
N ARG A 27 -9.28 -2.79 4.94
CA ARG A 27 -9.16 -3.87 5.92
C ARG A 27 -8.34 -3.41 7.13
N GLU A 28 -8.42 -4.18 8.21
CA GLU A 28 -7.61 -3.91 9.39
C GLU A 28 -6.11 -4.17 9.15
N GLU A 29 -5.25 -3.53 9.94
CA GLU A 29 -3.79 -3.53 9.73
C GLU A 29 -3.18 -4.93 9.66
N GLY A 30 -3.69 -5.88 10.46
CA GLY A 30 -3.24 -7.27 10.42
C GLY A 30 -3.51 -7.94 9.07
N GLN A 31 -4.70 -7.75 8.50
CA GLN A 31 -5.07 -8.29 7.19
C GLN A 31 -4.24 -7.62 6.07
N PHE A 32 -4.01 -6.31 6.18
CA PHE A 32 -3.14 -5.60 5.24
C PHE A 32 -1.72 -6.19 5.23
N GLY A 33 -1.14 -6.44 6.41
CA GLY A 33 0.20 -7.02 6.53
C GLY A 33 0.33 -8.43 5.94
N GLU A 34 -0.76 -9.22 5.93
CA GLU A 34 -0.76 -10.56 5.33
C GLU A 34 -0.76 -10.55 3.80
N GLY A 35 -1.25 -9.47 3.19
CA GLY A 35 -1.21 -9.34 1.73
C GLY A 35 -2.01 -8.15 1.22
N HIS A 36 -1.39 -7.31 0.39
CA HIS A 36 -2.01 -6.10 -0.19
C HIS A 36 -1.45 -5.78 -1.57
N LEU A 37 -2.09 -4.87 -2.30
CA LEU A 37 -1.59 -4.32 -3.55
C LEU A 37 -0.41 -3.37 -3.26
N LEU A 38 0.63 -3.38 -4.10
CA LEU A 38 1.88 -2.64 -3.88
C LEU A 38 1.67 -1.16 -3.50
N PHE A 39 0.76 -0.48 -4.19
CA PHE A 39 0.51 0.96 -3.98
C PHE A 39 -0.63 1.25 -3.01
N ALA A 40 -1.21 0.22 -2.39
CA ALA A 40 -2.29 0.42 -1.43
C ALA A 40 -1.76 1.05 -0.13
N THR A 41 -2.43 2.10 0.31
CA THR A 41 -2.22 2.69 1.62
C THR A 41 -3.26 2.14 2.59
N PRO A 42 -2.87 1.66 3.79
CA PRO A 42 -3.83 1.17 4.76
C PRO A 42 -4.71 2.31 5.29
N LEU A 43 -6.02 2.11 5.23
CA LEU A 43 -7.03 2.98 5.82
C LEU A 43 -8.13 2.11 6.45
N PRO A 44 -7.86 1.48 7.60
CA PRO A 44 -8.83 0.61 8.25
C PRO A 44 -10.21 1.24 8.38
N TYR A 45 -11.26 0.48 8.06
CA TYR A 45 -12.64 0.98 8.17
C TYR A 45 -12.96 1.50 9.56
N SER A 46 -12.40 0.91 10.60
CA SER A 46 -12.51 1.35 11.99
C SER A 46 -11.96 2.75 12.26
N LYS A 47 -11.01 3.23 11.41
CA LYS A 47 -10.35 4.54 11.52
C LYS A 47 -10.69 5.47 10.35
N LEU A 48 -11.62 5.09 9.47
CA LEU A 48 -11.88 5.76 8.20
C LEU A 48 -12.08 7.28 8.34
N GLU A 49 -12.98 7.69 9.20
CA GLU A 49 -13.40 9.09 9.34
C GLU A 49 -12.30 9.99 9.92
N THR A 50 -11.50 9.45 10.84
CA THR A 50 -10.43 10.20 11.50
C THR A 50 -9.18 10.31 10.62
N SER A 51 -8.98 9.34 9.72
CA SER A 51 -7.72 9.22 8.97
C SER A 51 -7.82 9.63 7.51
N ILE A 52 -9.01 9.65 6.92
CA ILE A 52 -9.15 9.96 5.48
C ILE A 52 -8.75 11.39 5.12
N THR A 53 -9.11 12.38 5.96
CA THR A 53 -8.85 13.79 5.62
C THR A 53 -7.37 14.13 5.53
N PRO A 54 -6.48 13.72 6.47
CA PRO A 54 -5.05 13.94 6.30
C PRO A 54 -4.44 13.11 5.17
N LEU A 55 -4.95 11.93 4.86
CA LEU A 55 -4.45 11.08 3.77
C LEU A 55 -4.87 11.61 2.38
N VAL A 56 -6.14 12.01 2.25
CA VAL A 56 -6.72 12.48 0.99
C VAL A 56 -7.48 13.78 1.26
N PRO A 57 -6.80 14.91 1.37
CA PRO A 57 -7.43 16.19 1.75
C PRO A 57 -8.39 16.71 0.67
N ARG A 58 -8.16 16.38 -0.61
CA ARG A 58 -8.99 16.83 -1.72
C ARG A 58 -10.18 15.90 -1.93
N LYS A 59 -11.39 16.40 -1.70
CA LYS A 59 -12.65 15.63 -1.80
C LYS A 59 -12.95 15.11 -3.22
N SER A 60 -12.37 15.71 -4.26
CA SER A 60 -12.49 15.29 -5.66
C SER A 60 -11.38 14.38 -6.14
N ALA A 61 -10.46 13.94 -5.26
CA ALA A 61 -9.42 13.00 -5.62
C ALA A 61 -10.04 11.66 -6.04
N ARG A 62 -9.47 11.03 -7.05
CA ARG A 62 -9.86 9.70 -7.51
C ARG A 62 -9.44 8.65 -6.46
N ILE A 63 -10.43 8.01 -5.84
CA ILE A 63 -10.22 7.00 -4.80
C ILE A 63 -10.67 5.65 -5.31
N VAL A 64 -9.82 4.63 -5.12
CA VAL A 64 -10.19 3.22 -5.27
C VAL A 64 -9.98 2.53 -3.93
N LEU A 65 -11.04 1.87 -3.45
CA LEU A 65 -11.01 1.10 -2.21
C LEU A 65 -10.86 -0.39 -2.51
N CYS A 66 -10.04 -1.08 -1.72
CA CYS A 66 -9.93 -2.53 -1.79
C CYS A 66 -10.15 -3.19 -0.43
N ASP A 67 -10.66 -4.42 -0.48
CA ASP A 67 -10.95 -5.31 0.64
C ASP A 67 -10.70 -6.77 0.22
N ASP A 68 -11.19 -7.73 0.98
CA ASP A 68 -11.16 -9.15 0.62
C ASP A 68 -12.40 -9.62 -0.16
N GLY A 69 -13.22 -8.71 -0.68
CA GLY A 69 -14.49 -9.01 -1.36
C GLY A 69 -15.65 -9.27 -0.39
N ASP A 70 -15.49 -8.91 0.87
CA ASP A 70 -16.45 -9.11 1.96
C ASP A 70 -17.45 -7.96 2.15
N GLY A 71 -17.34 -6.89 1.33
CA GLY A 71 -18.27 -5.77 1.33
C GLY A 71 -17.88 -4.61 2.25
N VAL A 72 -16.72 -4.66 2.90
CA VAL A 72 -16.23 -3.56 3.74
C VAL A 72 -15.90 -2.33 2.86
N ALA A 73 -15.34 -2.53 1.69
CA ALA A 73 -15.06 -1.44 0.75
C ALA A 73 -16.31 -0.73 0.26
N GLN A 74 -17.44 -1.45 0.07
CA GLN A 74 -18.73 -0.84 -0.28
C GLN A 74 -19.27 0.04 0.86
N LYS A 75 -19.16 -0.41 2.11
CA LYS A 75 -19.53 0.37 3.29
C LYS A 75 -18.65 1.62 3.41
N ALA A 76 -17.36 1.47 3.21
CA ALA A 76 -16.40 2.59 3.22
C ALA A 76 -16.71 3.60 2.11
N ALA A 77 -17.00 3.16 0.89
CA ALA A 77 -17.38 4.03 -0.22
C ALA A 77 -18.65 4.83 0.09
N ALA A 78 -19.69 4.18 0.64
CA ALA A 78 -20.91 4.87 1.05
C ALA A 78 -20.61 5.94 2.11
N ARG A 79 -19.73 5.65 3.08
CA ARG A 79 -19.35 6.59 4.13
C ARG A 79 -18.54 7.76 3.59
N LEU A 80 -17.57 7.50 2.71
CA LEU A 80 -16.77 8.55 2.05
C LEU A 80 -17.65 9.49 1.22
N ASN A 81 -18.60 8.94 0.45
CA ASN A 81 -19.57 9.75 -0.29
C ASN A 81 -20.42 10.63 0.66
N ALA A 82 -20.84 10.09 1.80
CA ALA A 82 -21.64 10.84 2.79
C ALA A 82 -20.87 12.03 3.40
N ILE A 83 -19.55 11.93 3.52
CA ILE A 83 -18.69 13.01 4.02
C ILE A 83 -18.08 13.87 2.91
N GLY A 84 -18.55 13.71 1.66
CA GLY A 84 -18.34 14.62 0.54
C GLY A 84 -17.26 14.23 -0.46
N TYR A 85 -16.70 13.02 -0.40
CA TYR A 85 -15.82 12.53 -1.48
C TYR A 85 -16.67 12.17 -2.70
N SER A 86 -16.31 12.68 -3.88
CA SER A 86 -17.14 12.61 -5.09
C SER A 86 -16.69 11.57 -6.12
N ASP A 87 -15.45 11.12 -6.07
CA ASP A 87 -14.89 10.15 -7.03
C ASP A 87 -14.37 8.89 -6.31
N VAL A 88 -15.30 8.10 -5.79
CA VAL A 88 -15.01 6.87 -5.04
C VAL A 88 -15.49 5.65 -5.81
N SER A 89 -14.63 4.67 -5.98
CA SER A 89 -14.93 3.36 -6.56
C SER A 89 -14.33 2.24 -5.71
N VAL A 90 -14.76 1.01 -5.97
CA VAL A 90 -14.35 -0.19 -5.25
C VAL A 90 -13.76 -1.20 -6.23
N LEU A 91 -12.65 -1.84 -5.87
CA LEU A 91 -12.07 -2.93 -6.63
C LEU A 91 -13.03 -4.13 -6.64
N ALA A 92 -13.52 -4.48 -7.82
CA ALA A 92 -14.45 -5.60 -7.99
C ALA A 92 -13.79 -6.92 -7.55
N GLY A 93 -14.39 -7.59 -6.57
CA GLY A 93 -13.89 -8.84 -6.01
C GLY A 93 -12.63 -8.71 -5.15
N GLY A 94 -12.22 -7.48 -4.81
CA GLY A 94 -11.16 -7.20 -3.85
C GLY A 94 -9.79 -7.77 -4.20
N ASN A 95 -8.97 -7.98 -3.18
CA ASN A 95 -7.59 -8.49 -3.32
C ASN A 95 -7.53 -9.89 -3.96
N ALA A 96 -8.55 -10.72 -3.71
CA ALA A 96 -8.64 -12.05 -4.33
C ALA A 96 -8.80 -11.97 -5.86
N ALA A 97 -9.65 -11.06 -6.36
CA ALA A 97 -9.82 -10.87 -7.79
C ALA A 97 -8.57 -10.25 -8.46
N TRP A 98 -7.85 -9.37 -7.75
CA TRP A 98 -6.56 -8.85 -8.21
C TRP A 98 -5.54 -9.98 -8.40
N ALA A 99 -5.39 -10.85 -7.41
CA ALA A 99 -4.51 -12.02 -7.49
C ALA A 99 -4.94 -13.00 -8.61
N ALA A 100 -6.24 -13.28 -8.72
CA ALA A 100 -6.80 -14.15 -9.77
C ALA A 100 -6.57 -13.59 -11.20
N ALA A 101 -6.47 -12.27 -11.34
CA ALA A 101 -6.10 -11.62 -12.61
C ALA A 101 -4.59 -11.72 -12.93
N GLY A 102 -3.79 -12.38 -12.09
CA GLY A 102 -2.35 -12.60 -12.29
C GLY A 102 -1.47 -11.47 -11.77
N TYR A 103 -2.01 -10.54 -10.96
CA TYR A 103 -1.25 -9.45 -10.39
C TYR A 103 -0.71 -9.80 -9.00
N ALA A 104 0.48 -9.29 -8.68
CA ALA A 104 1.16 -9.59 -7.43
C ALA A 104 0.45 -9.01 -6.19
N ILE A 105 0.45 -9.79 -5.13
CA ILE A 105 0.10 -9.39 -3.76
C ILE A 105 1.39 -9.40 -2.93
N PHE A 106 1.57 -8.39 -2.12
CA PHE A 106 2.77 -8.16 -1.31
C PHE A 106 2.47 -8.32 0.17
N LYS A 107 3.39 -8.92 0.91
CA LYS A 107 3.30 -9.09 2.37
C LYS A 107 4.19 -8.10 3.10
N GLY A 108 3.75 -7.63 4.25
CA GLY A 108 4.46 -6.66 5.08
C GLY A 108 3.81 -5.28 5.05
N VAL A 109 4.30 -4.35 5.84
CA VAL A 109 3.68 -3.01 6.00
C VAL A 109 4.42 -1.89 5.29
N ASN A 110 5.72 -2.06 5.00
CA ASN A 110 6.57 -1.04 4.38
C ASN A 110 7.13 -1.51 3.03
N VAL A 111 6.33 -2.23 2.24
CA VAL A 111 6.78 -2.87 1.00
C VAL A 111 7.37 -1.91 -0.03
N PRO A 112 6.79 -0.72 -0.31
CA PRO A 112 7.39 0.21 -1.28
C PRO A 112 8.79 0.67 -0.87
N SER A 113 9.00 0.98 0.42
CA SER A 113 10.32 1.40 0.93
C SER A 113 11.34 0.26 0.88
N LYS A 114 10.92 -0.97 1.23
CA LYS A 114 11.76 -2.16 1.16
C LYS A 114 12.18 -2.44 -0.29
N LEU A 115 11.24 -2.45 -1.23
CA LEU A 115 11.50 -2.67 -2.64
C LEU A 115 12.46 -1.61 -3.20
N PHE A 116 12.27 -0.34 -2.82
CA PHE A 116 13.18 0.75 -3.19
C PHE A 116 14.59 0.51 -2.64
N GLY A 117 14.71 0.11 -1.36
CA GLY A 117 16.00 -0.20 -0.74
C GLY A 117 16.74 -1.33 -1.45
N GLU A 118 16.05 -2.41 -1.77
CA GLU A 118 16.62 -3.54 -2.53
C GLU A 118 17.07 -3.12 -3.95
N LEU A 119 16.28 -2.28 -4.63
CA LEU A 119 16.63 -1.73 -5.93
C LEU A 119 17.89 -0.85 -5.87
N VAL A 120 17.96 0.05 -4.88
CA VAL A 120 19.11 0.94 -4.65
C VAL A 120 20.37 0.10 -4.36
N GLU A 121 20.27 -0.90 -3.49
CA GLU A 121 21.37 -1.80 -3.20
C GLU A 121 21.89 -2.47 -4.48
N HIS A 122 20.99 -3.01 -5.28
CA HIS A 122 21.36 -3.71 -6.52
C HIS A 122 21.98 -2.77 -7.58
N VAL A 123 21.41 -1.58 -7.78
CA VAL A 123 21.85 -0.63 -8.82
C VAL A 123 23.15 0.08 -8.45
N TYR A 124 23.29 0.45 -7.19
CA TYR A 124 24.45 1.23 -6.73
C TYR A 124 25.53 0.40 -6.02
N GLY A 125 25.28 -0.89 -5.80
CA GLY A 125 26.22 -1.78 -5.14
C GLY A 125 26.54 -1.30 -3.72
N THR A 126 25.52 -0.99 -2.93
CA THR A 126 25.67 -0.43 -1.58
C THR A 126 26.69 -1.25 -0.78
N PRO A 127 27.76 -0.65 -0.23
CA PRO A 127 28.77 -1.38 0.54
C PRO A 127 28.12 -2.08 1.75
N HIS A 128 28.47 -3.34 1.95
CA HIS A 128 28.04 -4.11 3.11
C HIS A 128 29.20 -4.92 3.68
N ILE A 129 29.12 -5.25 4.94
CA ILE A 129 30.06 -6.12 5.63
C ILE A 129 29.33 -7.29 6.29
N THR A 130 30.00 -8.42 6.39
CA THR A 130 29.48 -9.58 7.10
C THR A 130 29.62 -9.43 8.63
N VAL A 131 28.87 -10.22 9.38
CA VAL A 131 29.01 -10.29 10.85
C VAL A 131 30.45 -10.66 11.26
N THR A 132 31.10 -11.53 10.49
CA THR A 132 32.51 -11.92 10.73
C THR A 132 33.45 -10.74 10.55
N GLN A 133 33.31 -9.98 9.44
CA GLN A 133 34.11 -8.78 9.19
C GLN A 133 33.89 -7.73 10.30
N LEU A 134 32.66 -7.49 10.72
CA LEU A 134 32.40 -6.59 11.84
C LEU A 134 33.09 -7.05 13.15
N ALA A 135 33.10 -8.37 13.41
CA ALA A 135 33.77 -8.92 14.58
C ALA A 135 35.30 -8.75 14.51
N GLU A 136 35.89 -8.88 13.30
CA GLU A 136 37.32 -8.62 13.06
C GLU A 136 37.68 -7.15 13.25
N MET A 137 36.88 -6.23 12.70
CA MET A 137 37.05 -4.77 12.90
C MET A 137 37.01 -4.40 14.37
N LYS A 138 36.05 -4.99 15.14
CA LYS A 138 36.02 -4.79 16.62
C LYS A 138 37.27 -5.32 17.32
N LYS A 139 37.79 -6.49 16.95
CA LYS A 139 39.02 -7.08 17.50
C LYS A 139 40.27 -6.22 17.18
N ALA A 140 40.30 -5.68 15.96
CA ALA A 140 41.37 -4.80 15.49
C ALA A 140 41.30 -3.40 16.09
N ASN A 141 40.26 -3.09 16.86
CA ASN A 141 39.99 -1.78 17.45
C ASN A 141 39.95 -0.65 16.40
N GLU A 142 39.37 -0.95 15.24
CA GLU A 142 39.13 0.03 14.18
C GLU A 142 38.14 1.11 14.62
N ASP A 143 38.30 2.33 14.09
CA ASP A 143 37.41 3.45 14.39
C ASP A 143 36.15 3.38 13.49
N PHE A 144 35.00 3.03 14.06
CA PHE A 144 33.72 3.02 13.37
C PHE A 144 32.54 3.22 14.35
N VAL A 145 31.41 3.65 13.84
CA VAL A 145 30.16 3.83 14.60
C VAL A 145 29.10 2.86 14.09
N ILE A 146 28.43 2.18 15.01
CA ILE A 146 27.23 1.37 14.70
C ILE A 146 26.03 2.27 14.95
N VAL A 147 25.19 2.41 13.92
CA VAL A 147 23.93 3.16 14.00
C VAL A 147 22.78 2.18 13.82
N ASP A 148 21.79 2.20 14.73
CA ASP A 148 20.56 1.40 14.67
C ASP A 148 19.36 2.31 14.35
#